data_e319265a6478aca6adb18a83c4ba7cc5
#
_entry.id   e319265a6478aca6adb18a83c4ba7cc5
#
_cell.length_a   1.000
_cell.length_b   1.000
_cell.length_c   1.000
_cell.angle_alpha   90.00
_cell.angle_beta   90.00
_cell.angle_gamma   90.00
#
_symmetry.space_group_name_H-M   'P 1'
#
loop_
_entity.id
_entity.type
_entity.pdbx_description
1 polymer ?
#
loop_
_entity_poly.entity_id
_entity_poly.type
_entity_poly.pdbx_seq_one_letter_code
_entity_poly.pdbx_strand_id
1 'polypeptide(L)'
;MLVWFSTLALMGIRGILWQPSVLFAINPMHAIRFFMANGMQGFLVLGAVFLVTTGGEALYADLGHFGEKPIQVDWFSIVGISLVLHYFGQGALLIRQPSAAHNPFYLLAPKWALYPLVALSTMATVIASQAIISGVFSLTRQAIQLGYLPRMEIVHTSRAEIGQVYIPTVNWALMFATIALVIGFRSSTNLAGAYGLAVSMTMIITTVLAYVVARDLLGWSALTAGAVTVAFLIGDLAFLGANLAKIADGGWFPLLVAAVVFTLMTTWRQGRRILNLRLREGALTPEDFVKSLRGHPPVRVPGTAVFMHRSGGVIPPALLHSLKHYKALHKQVVLLTVLTEEVSHLGDDERLQVDDFGEGIYRVTCRYGYMEEADIPALLERVSRERHLAIPPMDTTYFLGRESLIITSRPSGMAMWREKLFASMMRNAESAARFFRLPPNRVVELGAQIEF
;
A
#
# COMPACT_ATOMS: atom_id res chain seq x y z
N MET A 1 -16.89 -7.45 18.36
CA MET A 1 -15.57 -7.65 19.00
C MET A 1 -15.66 -7.80 20.53
N LEU A 2 -16.37 -6.94 21.29
CA LEU A 2 -16.48 -7.07 22.76
C LEU A 2 -16.98 -8.44 23.19
N VAL A 3 -18.07 -8.96 22.56
CA VAL A 3 -18.60 -10.31 22.86
C VAL A 3 -17.54 -11.38 22.60
N TRP A 4 -16.76 -11.26 21.52
CA TRP A 4 -15.69 -12.20 21.20
C TRP A 4 -14.62 -12.26 22.29
N PHE A 5 -14.01 -11.12 22.64
CA PHE A 5 -12.96 -11.08 23.65
C PHE A 5 -13.46 -11.44 25.05
N SER A 6 -14.69 -11.05 25.42
CA SER A 6 -15.31 -11.48 26.67
C SER A 6 -15.49 -13.01 26.71
N THR A 7 -15.90 -13.62 25.58
CA THR A 7 -16.02 -15.08 25.49
C THR A 7 -14.69 -15.77 25.66
N LEU A 8 -13.62 -15.24 25.00
CA LEU A 8 -12.26 -15.77 25.15
C LEU A 8 -11.79 -15.70 26.61
N ALA A 9 -11.99 -14.56 27.27
CA ALA A 9 -11.60 -14.37 28.67
C ALA A 9 -12.34 -15.35 29.61
N LEU A 10 -13.67 -15.49 29.45
CA LEU A 10 -14.47 -16.43 30.27
C LEU A 10 -14.03 -17.86 30.06
N MET A 11 -13.81 -18.29 28.82
CA MET A 11 -13.28 -19.63 28.53
C MET A 11 -11.88 -19.83 29.13
N GLY A 12 -11.02 -18.81 29.04
CA GLY A 12 -9.69 -18.82 29.63
C GLY A 12 -9.73 -18.99 31.16
N ILE A 13 -10.53 -18.17 31.84
CA ILE A 13 -10.71 -18.25 33.30
C ILE A 13 -11.24 -19.63 33.71
N ARG A 14 -12.25 -20.15 33.00
CA ARG A 14 -12.76 -21.51 33.25
C ARG A 14 -11.67 -22.57 33.16
N GLY A 15 -10.83 -22.51 32.12
CA GLY A 15 -9.70 -23.43 31.95
C GLY A 15 -8.70 -23.34 33.11
N ILE A 16 -8.31 -22.13 33.49
CA ILE A 16 -7.37 -21.88 34.59
C ILE A 16 -7.96 -22.42 35.92
N LEU A 17 -9.24 -22.20 36.17
CA LEU A 17 -9.88 -22.74 37.38
C LEU A 17 -9.89 -24.27 37.42
N TRP A 18 -9.93 -24.95 36.28
CA TRP A 18 -9.82 -26.42 36.22
C TRP A 18 -8.41 -26.95 36.52
N GLN A 19 -7.37 -26.19 36.13
CA GLN A 19 -5.97 -26.58 36.29
C GLN A 19 -5.11 -25.35 36.63
N PRO A 20 -5.17 -24.85 37.88
CA PRO A 20 -4.43 -23.65 38.29
C PRO A 20 -2.91 -23.74 38.15
N SER A 21 -2.35 -24.94 38.12
CA SER A 21 -0.91 -25.14 37.93
C SER A 21 -0.37 -24.57 36.60
N VAL A 22 -1.26 -24.30 35.61
CA VAL A 22 -0.86 -23.63 34.37
C VAL A 22 -0.24 -22.26 34.64
N LEU A 23 -0.59 -21.58 35.72
CA LEU A 23 -0.01 -20.27 36.07
C LEU A 23 1.50 -20.33 36.38
N PHE A 24 2.06 -21.49 36.71
CA PHE A 24 3.51 -21.64 36.80
C PHE A 24 4.23 -21.40 35.49
N ALA A 25 3.53 -21.46 34.34
CA ALA A 25 4.09 -21.13 33.03
C ALA A 25 4.50 -19.64 32.88
N ILE A 26 4.12 -18.76 33.81
CA ILE A 26 4.61 -17.37 33.88
C ILE A 26 6.15 -17.37 34.16
N ASN A 27 6.69 -18.41 34.79
CA ASN A 27 8.11 -18.50 35.05
C ASN A 27 8.88 -18.81 33.74
N PRO A 28 9.72 -17.89 33.22
CA PRO A 28 10.41 -18.06 31.93
C PRO A 28 11.42 -19.24 31.98
N MET A 29 11.78 -19.71 33.16
CA MET A 29 12.69 -20.84 33.32
C MET A 29 12.13 -22.13 32.68
N HIS A 30 10.81 -22.28 32.60
CA HIS A 30 10.20 -23.42 31.90
C HIS A 30 10.48 -23.40 30.40
N ALA A 31 10.45 -22.24 29.77
CA ALA A 31 10.81 -22.08 28.36
C ALA A 31 12.31 -22.39 28.14
N ILE A 32 13.18 -21.83 28.96
CA ILE A 32 14.65 -22.10 28.89
C ILE A 32 14.91 -23.58 28.98
N ARG A 33 14.36 -24.27 30.01
CA ARG A 33 14.51 -25.70 30.18
C ARG A 33 13.97 -26.50 29.00
N PHE A 34 12.86 -26.08 28.42
CA PHE A 34 12.29 -26.72 27.23
C PHE A 34 13.27 -26.69 26.06
N PHE A 35 13.85 -25.52 25.75
CA PHE A 35 14.83 -25.41 24.65
C PHE A 35 16.11 -26.17 24.93
N MET A 36 16.61 -26.14 26.15
CA MET A 36 17.81 -26.92 26.55
C MET A 36 17.59 -28.44 26.44
N ALA A 37 16.39 -28.92 26.77
CA ALA A 37 16.06 -30.34 26.72
C ALA A 37 15.79 -30.85 25.29
N ASN A 38 15.23 -30.00 24.40
CA ASN A 38 14.75 -30.42 23.07
C ASN A 38 15.66 -29.97 21.92
N GLY A 39 16.66 -29.12 22.15
CA GLY A 39 17.63 -28.69 21.13
C GLY A 39 17.00 -28.23 19.83
N MET A 40 17.38 -28.85 18.71
CA MET A 40 16.88 -28.48 17.37
C MET A 40 15.35 -28.66 17.21
N GLN A 41 14.77 -29.68 17.82
CA GLN A 41 13.32 -29.88 17.79
C GLN A 41 12.59 -28.74 18.52
N GLY A 42 13.12 -28.32 19.67
CA GLY A 42 12.63 -27.15 20.41
C GLY A 42 12.72 -25.89 19.57
N PHE A 43 13.83 -25.71 18.83
CA PHE A 43 13.98 -24.58 17.90
C PHE A 43 12.92 -24.56 16.80
N LEU A 44 12.63 -25.70 16.19
CA LEU A 44 11.59 -25.80 15.13
C LEU A 44 10.17 -25.48 15.64
N VAL A 45 9.91 -25.72 16.93
CA VAL A 45 8.63 -25.35 17.58
C VAL A 45 8.41 -23.83 17.57
N LEU A 46 9.47 -23.01 17.54
CA LEU A 46 9.36 -21.56 17.41
C LEU A 46 8.55 -21.14 16.19
N GLY A 47 8.64 -21.88 15.08
CA GLY A 47 7.83 -21.63 13.88
C GLY A 47 6.31 -21.84 14.09
N ALA A 48 5.90 -22.57 15.14
CA ALA A 48 4.48 -22.66 15.53
C ALA A 48 4.16 -21.64 16.62
N VAL A 49 5.05 -21.43 17.60
CA VAL A 49 4.90 -20.44 18.67
C VAL A 49 4.79 -19.03 18.09
N PHE A 50 5.51 -18.73 17.02
CA PHE A 50 5.44 -17.47 16.30
C PHE A 50 4.02 -17.07 15.92
N LEU A 51 3.15 -18.02 15.57
CA LEU A 51 1.76 -17.73 15.19
C LEU A 51 0.94 -17.10 16.31
N VAL A 52 1.37 -17.23 17.56
CA VAL A 52 0.71 -16.60 18.73
C VAL A 52 0.96 -15.08 18.76
N THR A 53 2.07 -14.61 18.18
CA THR A 53 2.49 -13.20 18.17
C THR A 53 2.20 -12.50 16.84
N THR A 54 1.29 -13.04 16.03
CA THR A 54 0.91 -12.51 14.72
C THR A 54 -0.28 -11.55 14.80
N GLY A 55 -0.63 -10.92 13.68
CA GLY A 55 -1.73 -9.96 13.58
C GLY A 55 -1.25 -8.51 13.46
N GLY A 56 0.06 -8.28 13.31
CA GLY A 56 0.62 -6.93 13.11
C GLY A 56 0.09 -6.24 11.86
N GLU A 57 -0.21 -7.00 10.81
CA GLU A 57 -0.80 -6.48 9.57
C GLU A 57 -2.17 -5.83 9.77
N ALA A 58 -3.03 -6.44 10.59
CA ALA A 58 -4.32 -5.87 10.97
C ALA A 58 -4.12 -4.65 11.88
N LEU A 59 -3.18 -4.72 12.82
CA LEU A 59 -2.82 -3.61 13.69
C LEU A 59 -2.36 -2.38 12.89
N TYR A 60 -1.51 -2.54 11.87
CA TYR A 60 -1.07 -1.43 11.03
C TYR A 60 -2.23 -0.80 10.23
N ALA A 61 -3.17 -1.61 9.72
CA ALA A 61 -4.36 -1.11 9.06
C ALA A 61 -5.21 -0.28 10.01
N ASP A 62 -5.44 -0.77 11.22
CA ASP A 62 -6.24 -0.10 12.25
C ASP A 62 -5.56 1.18 12.78
N LEU A 63 -4.22 1.19 12.92
CA LEU A 63 -3.46 2.39 13.27
C LEU A 63 -3.67 3.53 12.26
N GLY A 64 -3.75 3.19 10.97
CA GLY A 64 -4.03 4.15 9.91
C GLY A 64 -5.46 4.72 9.96
N HIS A 65 -6.43 3.98 10.50
CA HIS A 65 -7.83 4.39 10.55
C HIS A 65 -8.22 5.07 11.86
N PHE A 66 -7.78 4.54 12.99
CA PHE A 66 -8.23 4.97 14.34
C PHE A 66 -7.18 5.75 15.12
N GLY A 67 -5.92 5.71 14.68
CA GLY A 67 -4.80 6.30 15.40
C GLY A 67 -4.33 5.44 16.60
N GLU A 68 -3.29 5.93 17.29
CA GLU A 68 -2.57 5.16 18.31
C GLU A 68 -3.36 4.97 19.62
N LYS A 69 -3.97 6.05 20.13
CA LYS A 69 -4.59 6.06 21.47
C LYS A 69 -5.76 5.07 21.64
N PRO A 70 -6.74 5.01 20.71
CA PRO A 70 -7.84 4.03 20.83
C PRO A 70 -7.31 2.59 20.86
N ILE A 71 -6.32 2.27 20.01
CA ILE A 71 -5.75 0.92 19.93
C ILE A 71 -5.02 0.55 21.22
N GLN A 72 -4.25 1.48 21.80
CA GLN A 72 -3.58 1.24 23.09
C GLN A 72 -4.60 0.96 24.19
N VAL A 73 -5.67 1.75 24.26
CA VAL A 73 -6.73 1.55 25.27
C VAL A 73 -7.37 0.18 25.12
N ASP A 74 -7.78 -0.20 23.91
CA ASP A 74 -8.39 -1.50 23.64
C ASP A 74 -7.46 -2.66 23.95
N TRP A 75 -6.20 -2.56 23.57
CA TRP A 75 -5.22 -3.61 23.79
C TRP A 75 -4.97 -3.87 25.27
N PHE A 76 -4.67 -2.83 26.05
CA PHE A 76 -4.33 -2.98 27.45
C PHE A 76 -5.54 -3.22 28.36
N SER A 77 -6.75 -2.80 27.96
CA SER A 77 -7.96 -2.98 28.78
C SER A 77 -8.67 -4.32 28.53
N ILE A 78 -8.78 -4.76 27.26
CA ILE A 78 -9.64 -5.89 26.89
C ILE A 78 -8.88 -6.94 26.11
N VAL A 79 -8.27 -6.58 24.97
CA VAL A 79 -7.78 -7.53 23.98
C VAL A 79 -6.63 -8.37 24.53
N GLY A 80 -5.58 -7.72 25.00
CA GLY A 80 -4.37 -8.40 25.51
C GLY A 80 -4.68 -9.28 26.72
N ILE A 81 -5.50 -8.77 27.65
CA ILE A 81 -5.90 -9.52 28.85
C ILE A 81 -6.70 -10.78 28.45
N SER A 82 -7.70 -10.62 27.53
CA SER A 82 -8.53 -11.74 27.08
C SER A 82 -7.74 -12.81 26.36
N LEU A 83 -6.78 -12.43 25.51
CA LEU A 83 -5.91 -13.36 24.80
C LEU A 83 -5.02 -14.14 25.76
N VAL A 84 -4.35 -13.47 26.70
CA VAL A 84 -3.48 -14.11 27.68
C VAL A 84 -4.26 -15.11 28.54
N LEU A 85 -5.41 -14.70 29.06
CA LEU A 85 -6.29 -15.60 29.81
C LEU A 85 -6.69 -16.82 28.98
N HIS A 86 -7.05 -16.61 27.71
CA HIS A 86 -7.45 -17.71 26.84
C HIS A 86 -6.30 -18.68 26.55
N TYR A 87 -5.07 -18.18 26.33
CA TYR A 87 -3.88 -19.04 26.14
C TYR A 87 -3.58 -19.88 27.38
N PHE A 88 -3.67 -19.28 28.57
CA PHE A 88 -3.54 -20.07 29.82
C PHE A 88 -4.67 -21.10 29.94
N GLY A 89 -5.90 -20.75 29.56
CA GLY A 89 -7.03 -21.68 29.55
C GLY A 89 -6.81 -22.88 28.63
N GLN A 90 -6.31 -22.67 27.43
CA GLN A 90 -5.95 -23.75 26.51
C GLN A 90 -4.78 -24.59 27.08
N GLY A 91 -3.74 -23.96 27.63
CA GLY A 91 -2.66 -24.64 28.29
C GLY A 91 -3.14 -25.52 29.45
N ALA A 92 -4.05 -25.02 30.27
CA ALA A 92 -4.68 -25.77 31.36
C ALA A 92 -5.44 -27.02 30.86
N LEU A 93 -6.17 -26.87 29.73
CA LEU A 93 -6.85 -27.99 29.08
C LEU A 93 -5.85 -29.07 28.64
N LEU A 94 -4.75 -28.65 28.00
CA LEU A 94 -3.72 -29.58 27.50
C LEU A 94 -2.98 -30.30 28.62
N ILE A 95 -2.71 -29.66 29.78
CA ILE A 95 -2.13 -30.30 30.96
C ILE A 95 -3.08 -31.37 31.48
N ARG A 96 -4.38 -31.10 31.53
CA ARG A 96 -5.38 -32.04 32.04
C ARG A 96 -5.73 -33.16 31.05
N GLN A 97 -5.81 -32.81 29.77
CA GLN A 97 -6.21 -33.73 28.71
C GLN A 97 -5.32 -33.52 27.47
N PRO A 98 -4.17 -34.19 27.40
CA PRO A 98 -3.23 -34.09 26.28
C PRO A 98 -3.84 -34.42 24.90
N SER A 99 -4.86 -35.32 24.87
CA SER A 99 -5.60 -35.68 23.66
C SER A 99 -6.35 -34.51 23.02
N ALA A 100 -6.60 -33.42 23.77
CA ALA A 100 -7.22 -32.21 23.25
C ALA A 100 -6.30 -31.38 22.33
N ALA A 101 -5.03 -31.77 22.16
CA ALA A 101 -4.06 -31.05 21.33
C ALA A 101 -4.47 -30.90 19.85
N HIS A 102 -5.38 -31.77 19.33
CA HIS A 102 -5.87 -31.67 17.97
C HIS A 102 -6.78 -30.44 17.73
N ASN A 103 -7.49 -29.97 18.77
CA ASN A 103 -8.36 -28.78 18.67
C ASN A 103 -8.67 -28.16 20.06
N PRO A 104 -7.68 -27.57 20.74
CA PRO A 104 -7.85 -27.08 22.11
C PRO A 104 -8.85 -25.93 22.21
N PHE A 105 -8.98 -25.10 21.16
CA PHE A 105 -9.87 -23.95 21.14
C PHE A 105 -11.32 -24.34 21.35
N TYR A 106 -11.87 -25.21 20.53
CA TYR A 106 -13.27 -25.64 20.64
C TYR A 106 -13.53 -26.60 21.78
N LEU A 107 -12.53 -27.41 22.14
CA LEU A 107 -12.66 -28.36 23.27
C LEU A 107 -12.62 -27.68 24.64
N LEU A 108 -12.11 -26.44 24.73
CA LEU A 108 -12.20 -25.63 25.96
C LEU A 108 -13.62 -25.19 26.26
N ALA A 109 -14.47 -25.06 25.23
CA ALA A 109 -15.85 -24.65 25.38
C ALA A 109 -16.74 -25.74 25.98
N PRO A 110 -17.79 -25.39 26.78
CA PRO A 110 -18.80 -26.34 27.17
C PRO A 110 -19.58 -26.83 25.94
N LYS A 111 -20.05 -28.09 25.99
CA LYS A 111 -20.76 -28.74 24.86
C LYS A 111 -21.89 -27.89 24.26
N TRP A 112 -22.66 -27.23 25.12
CA TRP A 112 -23.79 -26.37 24.68
C TRP A 112 -23.34 -25.09 23.95
N ALA A 113 -22.13 -24.60 24.25
CA ALA A 113 -21.60 -23.36 23.66
C ALA A 113 -20.87 -23.61 22.34
N LEU A 114 -20.68 -24.84 21.91
CA LEU A 114 -19.90 -25.16 20.72
C LEU A 114 -20.40 -24.46 19.45
N TYR A 115 -21.69 -24.60 19.13
CA TYR A 115 -22.29 -23.98 17.95
C TYR A 115 -22.29 -22.44 18.01
N PRO A 116 -22.71 -21.80 19.12
CA PRO A 116 -22.55 -20.36 19.31
C PRO A 116 -21.11 -19.88 19.14
N LEU A 117 -20.13 -20.64 19.65
CA LEU A 117 -18.72 -20.31 19.53
C LEU A 117 -18.26 -20.40 18.06
N VAL A 118 -18.69 -21.41 17.31
CA VAL A 118 -18.40 -21.53 15.88
C VAL A 118 -18.95 -20.33 15.11
N ALA A 119 -20.21 -19.94 15.36
CA ALA A 119 -20.80 -18.78 14.73
C ALA A 119 -20.03 -17.48 15.07
N LEU A 120 -19.66 -17.30 16.34
CA LEU A 120 -18.93 -16.13 16.82
C LEU A 120 -17.51 -16.08 16.24
N SER A 121 -16.80 -17.21 16.17
CA SER A 121 -15.46 -17.29 15.57
C SER A 121 -15.49 -17.03 14.07
N THR A 122 -16.54 -17.48 13.37
CA THR A 122 -16.72 -17.17 11.94
C THR A 122 -16.93 -15.67 11.73
N MET A 123 -17.78 -15.02 12.54
CA MET A 123 -17.94 -13.55 12.46
C MET A 123 -16.64 -12.81 12.76
N ALA A 124 -15.87 -13.25 13.77
CA ALA A 124 -14.57 -12.66 14.08
C ALA A 124 -13.58 -12.79 12.91
N THR A 125 -13.56 -13.95 12.23
CA THR A 125 -12.72 -14.18 11.05
C THR A 125 -13.12 -13.27 9.89
N VAL A 126 -14.41 -13.05 9.64
CA VAL A 126 -14.89 -12.12 8.61
C VAL A 126 -14.40 -10.70 8.89
N ILE A 127 -14.51 -10.24 10.15
CA ILE A 127 -14.04 -8.89 10.54
C ILE A 127 -12.52 -8.77 10.36
N ALA A 128 -11.74 -9.78 10.77
CA ALA A 128 -10.29 -9.80 10.58
C ALA A 128 -9.91 -9.76 9.09
N SER A 129 -10.63 -10.50 8.24
CA SER A 129 -10.43 -10.48 6.79
C SER A 129 -10.70 -9.09 6.20
N GLN A 130 -11.75 -8.39 6.65
CA GLN A 130 -12.06 -7.03 6.20
C GLN A 130 -10.94 -6.04 6.54
N ALA A 131 -10.37 -6.13 7.75
CA ALA A 131 -9.25 -5.27 8.16
C ALA A 131 -8.03 -5.46 7.22
N ILE A 132 -7.66 -6.71 6.92
CA ILE A 132 -6.54 -7.03 6.02
C ILE A 132 -6.81 -6.52 4.60
N ILE A 133 -8.01 -6.73 4.05
CA ILE A 133 -8.39 -6.26 2.71
C ILE A 133 -8.28 -4.73 2.63
N SER A 134 -8.79 -4.00 3.63
CA SER A 134 -8.67 -2.54 3.70
C SER A 134 -7.22 -2.08 3.76
N GLY A 135 -6.37 -2.78 4.51
CA GLY A 135 -4.92 -2.54 4.55
C GLY A 135 -4.26 -2.70 3.18
N VAL A 136 -4.60 -3.75 2.44
CA VAL A 136 -4.08 -3.98 1.08
C VAL A 136 -4.51 -2.88 0.12
N PHE A 137 -5.77 -2.39 0.21
CA PHE A 137 -6.22 -1.27 -0.61
C PHE A 137 -5.43 0.01 -0.30
N SER A 138 -5.21 0.31 0.97
CA SER A 138 -4.44 1.48 1.41
C SER A 138 -3.00 1.42 0.90
N LEU A 139 -2.32 0.27 1.01
CA LEU A 139 -0.97 0.06 0.48
C LEU A 139 -0.92 0.18 -1.05
N THR A 140 -1.93 -0.38 -1.74
CA THR A 140 -2.03 -0.29 -3.20
C THR A 140 -2.20 1.16 -3.65
N ARG A 141 -3.05 1.94 -2.97
CA ARG A 141 -3.22 3.37 -3.23
C ARG A 141 -1.91 4.11 -3.07
N GLN A 142 -1.17 3.89 -1.98
CA GLN A 142 0.13 4.51 -1.76
C GLN A 142 1.13 4.11 -2.86
N ALA A 143 1.17 2.84 -3.26
CA ALA A 143 2.04 2.37 -4.34
C ALA A 143 1.72 3.03 -5.70
N ILE A 144 0.43 3.29 -5.99
CA ILE A 144 0.00 4.04 -7.18
C ILE A 144 0.49 5.49 -7.11
N GLN A 145 0.29 6.16 -5.97
CA GLN A 145 0.65 7.56 -5.79
C GLN A 145 2.16 7.79 -5.83
N LEU A 146 2.94 6.89 -5.22
CA LEU A 146 4.41 6.88 -5.29
C LEU A 146 4.96 6.42 -6.65
N GLY A 147 4.08 6.03 -7.58
CA GLY A 147 4.48 5.66 -8.95
C GLY A 147 5.09 4.27 -9.09
N TYR A 148 4.84 3.36 -8.16
CA TYR A 148 5.25 1.95 -8.23
C TYR A 148 4.24 1.06 -8.96
N LEU A 149 2.98 1.49 -9.08
CA LEU A 149 1.92 0.79 -9.80
C LEU A 149 1.23 1.72 -10.81
N PRO A 150 0.59 1.18 -11.86
CA PRO A 150 -0.26 1.97 -12.74
C PRO A 150 -1.46 2.53 -11.99
N ARG A 151 -2.05 3.58 -12.53
CA ARG A 151 -3.32 4.10 -12.03
C ARG A 151 -4.39 3.02 -12.15
N MET A 152 -5.14 2.81 -11.09
CA MET A 152 -6.28 1.90 -10.99
C MET A 152 -7.50 2.70 -10.56
N GLU A 153 -8.68 2.17 -10.84
CA GLU A 153 -9.93 2.74 -10.34
C GLU A 153 -9.96 2.65 -8.81
N ILE A 154 -10.11 3.79 -8.16
CA ILE A 154 -10.24 3.91 -6.71
C ILE A 154 -11.62 4.45 -6.40
N VAL A 155 -12.45 3.64 -5.75
CA VAL A 155 -13.81 4.02 -5.33
C VAL A 155 -13.78 4.38 -3.85
N HIS A 156 -14.21 5.60 -3.51
CA HIS A 156 -14.34 6.04 -2.12
C HIS A 156 -15.65 5.52 -1.56
N THR A 157 -15.58 4.75 -0.50
CA THR A 157 -16.75 4.15 0.15
C THR A 157 -17.35 5.06 1.23
N SER A 158 -16.59 6.03 1.73
CA SER A 158 -17.05 7.03 2.69
C SER A 158 -16.73 8.44 2.23
N ARG A 159 -17.64 9.40 2.48
CA ARG A 159 -17.39 10.84 2.26
C ARG A 159 -16.70 11.50 3.46
N ALA A 160 -16.81 10.90 4.64
CA ALA A 160 -16.27 11.45 5.88
C ALA A 160 -14.85 10.98 6.18
N GLU A 161 -14.49 9.78 5.72
CA GLU A 161 -13.18 9.17 6.00
C GLU A 161 -12.43 8.90 4.68
N ILE A 162 -11.48 9.76 4.37
CA ILE A 162 -10.67 9.74 3.14
C ILE A 162 -9.85 8.43 3.01
N GLY A 163 -9.61 7.72 4.12
CA GLY A 163 -8.86 6.46 4.16
C GLY A 163 -9.63 5.23 3.67
N GLN A 164 -10.97 5.28 3.61
CA GLN A 164 -11.80 4.14 3.22
C GLN A 164 -11.94 4.06 1.70
N VAL A 165 -11.04 3.31 1.08
CA VAL A 165 -11.00 3.11 -0.37
C VAL A 165 -11.32 1.66 -0.73
N TYR A 166 -11.92 1.48 -1.92
CA TYR A 166 -12.16 0.19 -2.54
C TYR A 166 -11.51 0.16 -3.92
N ILE A 167 -10.71 -0.86 -4.19
CA ILE A 167 -10.02 -1.05 -5.48
C ILE A 167 -10.53 -2.36 -6.11
N PRO A 168 -11.48 -2.30 -7.06
CA PRO A 168 -12.13 -3.49 -7.62
C PRO A 168 -11.15 -4.55 -8.13
N THR A 169 -10.15 -4.13 -8.91
CA THR A 169 -9.13 -5.02 -9.48
C THR A 169 -8.38 -5.81 -8.40
N VAL A 170 -7.97 -5.14 -7.33
CA VAL A 170 -7.25 -5.78 -6.22
C VAL A 170 -8.17 -6.71 -5.44
N ASN A 171 -9.42 -6.29 -5.20
CA ASN A 171 -10.39 -7.12 -4.50
C ASN A 171 -10.64 -8.45 -5.21
N TRP A 172 -10.87 -8.42 -6.53
CA TRP A 172 -11.03 -9.63 -7.33
C TRP A 172 -9.77 -10.51 -7.34
N ALA A 173 -8.58 -9.88 -7.45
CA ALA A 173 -7.32 -10.60 -7.38
C ALA A 173 -7.13 -11.31 -6.03
N LEU A 174 -7.43 -10.63 -4.91
CA LEU A 174 -7.39 -11.23 -3.57
C LEU A 174 -8.38 -12.38 -3.42
N MET A 175 -9.61 -12.22 -3.93
CA MET A 175 -10.62 -13.28 -3.89
C MET A 175 -10.13 -14.53 -4.62
N PHE A 176 -9.67 -14.39 -5.87
CA PHE A 176 -9.18 -15.53 -6.65
C PHE A 176 -7.94 -16.17 -6.01
N ALA A 177 -7.01 -15.36 -5.50
CA ALA A 177 -5.83 -15.85 -4.80
C ALA A 177 -6.21 -16.65 -3.54
N THR A 178 -7.16 -16.13 -2.75
CA THR A 178 -7.65 -16.82 -1.53
C THR A 178 -8.33 -18.15 -1.88
N ILE A 179 -9.19 -18.19 -2.90
CA ILE A 179 -9.84 -19.40 -3.35
C ILE A 179 -8.79 -20.43 -3.84
N ALA A 180 -7.80 -19.98 -4.62
CA ALA A 180 -6.72 -20.84 -5.09
C ALA A 180 -5.89 -21.42 -3.95
N LEU A 181 -5.61 -20.63 -2.90
CA LEU A 181 -4.95 -21.07 -1.68
C LEU A 181 -5.74 -22.16 -0.96
N VAL A 182 -7.05 -21.94 -0.76
CA VAL A 182 -7.92 -22.91 -0.07
C VAL A 182 -7.95 -24.23 -0.83
N ILE A 183 -8.11 -24.20 -2.15
CA ILE A 183 -8.14 -25.40 -3.00
C ILE A 183 -6.76 -26.08 -3.05
N GLY A 184 -5.68 -25.29 -3.13
CA GLY A 184 -4.32 -25.82 -3.26
C GLY A 184 -3.79 -26.45 -1.99
N PHE A 185 -3.93 -25.77 -0.86
CA PHE A 185 -3.35 -26.24 0.41
C PHE A 185 -4.24 -27.23 1.19
N ARG A 186 -5.55 -27.10 1.10
CA ARG A 186 -6.58 -27.99 1.71
C ARG A 186 -6.47 -28.15 3.24
N SER A 187 -5.44 -27.62 3.87
CA SER A 187 -5.17 -27.77 5.29
C SER A 187 -4.71 -26.45 5.87
N SER A 188 -5.22 -26.10 7.06
CA SER A 188 -4.81 -24.92 7.82
C SER A 188 -3.35 -25.00 8.29
N THR A 189 -2.83 -26.18 8.52
CA THR A 189 -1.43 -26.38 8.94
C THR A 189 -0.45 -25.95 7.85
N ASN A 190 -0.72 -26.31 6.59
CA ASN A 190 0.12 -25.92 5.46
C ASN A 190 0.04 -24.40 5.22
N LEU A 191 -1.18 -23.81 5.33
CA LEU A 191 -1.36 -22.36 5.27
C LEU A 191 -0.62 -21.63 6.38
N ALA A 192 -0.58 -22.18 7.59
CA ALA A 192 0.18 -21.63 8.71
C ALA A 192 1.69 -21.59 8.43
N GLY A 193 2.23 -22.58 7.70
CA GLY A 193 3.62 -22.56 7.23
C GLY A 193 3.92 -21.41 6.26
N ALA A 194 3.03 -21.17 5.28
CA ALA A 194 3.13 -20.04 4.36
C ALA A 194 3.05 -18.69 5.09
N TYR A 195 2.08 -18.55 5.98
CA TYR A 195 1.87 -17.34 6.78
C TYR A 195 3.07 -17.05 7.69
N GLY A 196 3.58 -18.06 8.42
CA GLY A 196 4.73 -17.91 9.32
C GLY A 196 5.98 -17.38 8.61
N LEU A 197 6.27 -17.88 7.39
CA LEU A 197 7.41 -17.40 6.61
C LEU A 197 7.20 -15.95 6.16
N ALA A 198 6.02 -15.60 5.62
CA ALA A 198 5.73 -14.26 5.14
C ALA A 198 5.88 -13.22 6.26
N VAL A 199 5.28 -13.47 7.43
CA VAL A 199 5.29 -12.51 8.54
C VAL A 199 6.68 -12.41 9.18
N SER A 200 7.42 -13.52 9.37
CA SER A 200 8.78 -13.46 9.91
C SER A 200 9.74 -12.67 9.00
N MET A 201 9.59 -12.76 7.68
CA MET A 201 10.34 -11.91 6.74
C MET A 201 9.96 -10.43 6.88
N THR A 202 8.67 -10.13 7.00
CA THR A 202 8.19 -8.76 7.21
C THR A 202 8.71 -8.16 8.50
N MET A 203 8.78 -8.95 9.60
CA MET A 203 9.35 -8.49 10.87
C MET A 203 10.81 -8.06 10.74
N ILE A 204 11.64 -8.85 10.05
CA ILE A 204 13.05 -8.47 9.81
C ILE A 204 13.13 -7.15 9.02
N ILE A 205 12.33 -7.00 7.95
CA ILE A 205 12.30 -5.76 7.17
C ILE A 205 11.89 -4.59 8.06
N THR A 206 10.85 -4.75 8.86
CA THR A 206 10.38 -3.73 9.79
C THR A 206 11.44 -3.35 10.81
N THR A 207 12.14 -4.33 11.39
CA THR A 207 13.22 -4.10 12.36
C THR A 207 14.39 -3.32 11.73
N VAL A 208 14.76 -3.64 10.47
CA VAL A 208 15.80 -2.91 9.75
C VAL A 208 15.34 -1.47 9.43
N LEU A 209 14.09 -1.29 8.98
CA LEU A 209 13.54 0.04 8.73
C LEU A 209 13.40 0.86 10.03
N ALA A 210 13.05 0.23 11.14
CA ALA A 210 12.98 0.87 12.46
C ALA A 210 14.35 1.45 12.88
N TYR A 211 15.47 0.82 12.51
CA TYR A 211 16.80 1.40 12.71
C TYR A 211 16.94 2.75 12.00
N VAL A 212 16.52 2.83 10.73
CA VAL A 212 16.60 4.07 9.94
C VAL A 212 15.73 5.16 10.58
N VAL A 213 14.50 4.80 10.97
CA VAL A 213 13.58 5.73 11.65
C VAL A 213 14.17 6.22 12.98
N ALA A 214 14.75 5.32 13.79
CA ALA A 214 15.38 5.68 15.06
C ALA A 214 16.55 6.64 14.86
N ARG A 215 17.33 6.46 13.80
CA ARG A 215 18.46 7.32 13.47
C ARG A 215 18.03 8.66 12.91
N ASP A 216 17.18 8.67 11.91
CA ASP A 216 16.93 9.85 11.08
C ASP A 216 15.77 10.70 11.60
N LEU A 217 14.74 10.08 12.23
CA LEU A 217 13.60 10.82 12.76
C LEU A 217 13.67 11.02 14.28
N LEU A 218 14.06 9.98 15.05
CA LEU A 218 14.07 10.04 16.51
C LEU A 218 15.42 10.56 17.07
N GLY A 219 16.44 10.72 16.23
CA GLY A 219 17.74 11.26 16.62
C GLY A 219 18.56 10.36 17.56
N TRP A 220 18.28 9.04 17.60
CA TRP A 220 19.02 8.14 18.47
C TRP A 220 20.48 8.00 18.04
N SER A 221 21.37 7.73 19.00
CA SER A 221 22.77 7.43 18.68
C SER A 221 22.86 6.12 17.86
N ALA A 222 23.90 5.99 17.01
CA ALA A 222 24.11 4.77 16.22
C ALA A 222 24.27 3.53 17.12
N LEU A 223 24.90 3.69 18.30
CA LEU A 223 25.10 2.59 19.24
C LEU A 223 23.77 2.16 19.87
N THR A 224 22.94 3.09 20.32
CA THR A 224 21.64 2.79 20.95
C THR A 224 20.68 2.16 19.93
N ALA A 225 20.52 2.79 18.76
CA ALA A 225 19.68 2.25 17.69
C ALA A 225 20.18 0.86 17.24
N GLY A 226 21.50 0.70 17.07
CA GLY A 226 22.09 -0.57 16.69
C GLY A 226 21.89 -1.67 17.74
N ALA A 227 22.09 -1.37 19.01
CA ALA A 227 21.90 -2.34 20.10
C ALA A 227 20.45 -2.84 20.18
N VAL A 228 19.48 -1.92 20.08
CA VAL A 228 18.05 -2.27 20.08
C VAL A 228 17.69 -3.09 18.83
N THR A 229 18.16 -2.67 17.66
CA THR A 229 17.93 -3.40 16.40
C THR A 229 18.49 -4.82 16.45
N VAL A 230 19.72 -4.99 16.94
CA VAL A 230 20.34 -6.32 17.07
C VAL A 230 19.56 -7.19 18.04
N ALA A 231 19.09 -6.65 19.17
CA ALA A 231 18.29 -7.40 20.13
C ALA A 231 16.99 -7.95 19.48
N PHE A 232 16.28 -7.14 18.69
CA PHE A 232 15.09 -7.59 17.96
C PHE A 232 15.44 -8.57 16.83
N LEU A 233 16.51 -8.31 16.06
CA LEU A 233 16.93 -9.18 14.96
C LEU A 233 17.29 -10.59 15.43
N ILE A 234 17.81 -10.77 16.65
CA ILE A 234 18.08 -12.12 17.20
C ILE A 234 16.77 -12.92 17.27
N GLY A 235 15.69 -12.33 17.79
CA GLY A 235 14.37 -12.95 17.83
C GLY A 235 13.80 -13.21 16.45
N ASP A 236 13.82 -12.18 15.59
CA ASP A 236 13.27 -12.24 14.22
C ASP A 236 13.98 -13.31 13.37
N LEU A 237 15.32 -13.39 13.47
CA LEU A 237 16.11 -14.40 12.76
C LEU A 237 15.87 -15.81 13.32
N ALA A 238 15.64 -15.97 14.62
CA ALA A 238 15.28 -17.25 15.20
C ALA A 238 13.91 -17.72 14.67
N PHE A 239 12.92 -16.84 14.62
CA PHE A 239 11.60 -17.14 14.03
C PHE A 239 11.68 -17.44 12.53
N LEU A 240 12.43 -16.63 11.77
CA LEU A 240 12.65 -16.90 10.36
C LEU A 240 13.33 -18.25 10.15
N GLY A 241 14.41 -18.55 10.90
CA GLY A 241 15.13 -19.82 10.81
C GLY A 241 14.22 -21.03 11.06
N ALA A 242 13.34 -20.95 12.06
CA ALA A 242 12.38 -22.00 12.34
C ALA A 242 11.31 -22.16 11.24
N ASN A 243 10.89 -21.05 10.60
CA ASN A 243 9.91 -21.07 9.52
C ASN A 243 10.52 -21.45 8.16
N LEU A 244 11.82 -21.25 7.93
CA LEU A 244 12.51 -21.70 6.71
C LEU A 244 12.40 -23.21 6.51
N ALA A 245 12.37 -24.00 7.59
CA ALA A 245 12.16 -25.45 7.50
C ALA A 245 10.82 -25.83 6.85
N LYS A 246 9.84 -24.90 6.84
CA LYS A 246 8.50 -25.12 6.27
C LYS A 246 8.34 -24.60 4.83
N ILE A 247 9.43 -24.23 4.15
CA ILE A 247 9.36 -23.75 2.76
C ILE A 247 8.69 -24.78 1.86
N ALA A 248 9.07 -26.06 1.98
CA ALA A 248 8.49 -27.14 1.18
C ALA A 248 7.01 -27.39 1.49
N ASP A 249 6.58 -27.15 2.74
CA ASP A 249 5.22 -27.39 3.23
C ASP A 249 4.24 -26.26 2.89
N GLY A 250 4.70 -25.21 2.18
CA GLY A 250 3.85 -24.08 1.75
C GLY A 250 4.52 -22.71 1.80
N GLY A 251 5.66 -22.57 2.48
CA GLY A 251 6.41 -21.31 2.58
C GLY A 251 6.91 -20.74 1.25
N TRP A 252 7.00 -21.56 0.19
CA TRP A 252 7.34 -21.11 -1.16
C TRP A 252 6.33 -20.14 -1.77
N PHE A 253 5.04 -20.26 -1.38
CA PHE A 253 3.96 -19.48 -1.99
C PHE A 253 4.09 -17.96 -1.76
N PRO A 254 4.27 -17.45 -0.52
CA PRO A 254 4.46 -16.01 -0.32
C PRO A 254 5.71 -15.48 -1.03
N LEU A 255 6.77 -16.28 -1.19
CA LEU A 255 7.94 -15.88 -1.96
C LEU A 255 7.62 -15.71 -3.45
N LEU A 256 6.80 -16.60 -4.01
CA LEU A 256 6.31 -16.48 -5.38
C LEU A 256 5.48 -15.19 -5.56
N VAL A 257 4.51 -14.94 -4.66
CA VAL A 257 3.69 -13.72 -4.70
C VAL A 257 4.56 -12.47 -4.58
N ALA A 258 5.51 -12.47 -3.64
CA ALA A 258 6.45 -11.37 -3.48
C ALA A 258 7.28 -11.11 -4.75
N ALA A 259 7.78 -12.18 -5.39
CA ALA A 259 8.54 -12.07 -6.64
C ALA A 259 7.68 -11.50 -7.79
N VAL A 260 6.41 -11.92 -7.91
CA VAL A 260 5.49 -11.38 -8.91
C VAL A 260 5.22 -9.89 -8.66
N VAL A 261 4.83 -9.51 -7.44
CA VAL A 261 4.54 -8.11 -7.08
C VAL A 261 5.78 -7.24 -7.27
N PHE A 262 6.95 -7.68 -6.81
CA PHE A 262 8.21 -6.97 -6.99
C PHE A 262 8.55 -6.77 -8.46
N THR A 263 8.32 -7.78 -9.30
CA THR A 263 8.54 -7.70 -10.75
C THR A 263 7.59 -6.68 -11.40
N LEU A 264 6.32 -6.67 -11.03
CA LEU A 264 5.35 -5.69 -11.52
C LEU A 264 5.77 -4.26 -11.13
N MET A 265 6.06 -4.03 -9.85
CA MET A 265 6.44 -2.71 -9.33
C MET A 265 7.74 -2.20 -9.95
N THR A 266 8.77 -3.02 -10.02
CA THR A 266 10.06 -2.63 -10.61
C THR A 266 9.97 -2.44 -12.12
N THR A 267 9.15 -3.24 -12.82
CA THR A 267 8.92 -3.07 -14.26
C THR A 267 8.18 -1.77 -14.54
N TRP A 268 7.15 -1.46 -13.77
CA TRP A 268 6.43 -0.20 -13.91
C TRP A 268 7.34 1.01 -13.66
N ARG A 269 8.05 1.03 -12.54
CA ARG A 269 8.95 2.14 -12.18
C ARG A 269 10.03 2.37 -13.23
N GLN A 270 10.68 1.29 -13.69
CA GLN A 270 11.72 1.37 -14.70
C GLN A 270 11.17 1.80 -16.06
N GLY A 271 10.03 1.23 -16.49
CA GLY A 271 9.36 1.60 -17.73
C GLY A 271 8.94 3.09 -17.73
N ARG A 272 8.39 3.58 -16.64
CA ARG A 272 8.05 5.01 -16.49
C ARG A 272 9.29 5.90 -16.51
N ARG A 273 10.41 5.47 -15.93
CA ARG A 273 11.67 6.20 -15.98
C ARG A 273 12.20 6.32 -17.43
N ILE A 274 12.22 5.23 -18.16
CA ILE A 274 12.67 5.20 -19.56
C ILE A 274 11.77 6.09 -20.43
N LEU A 275 10.44 5.95 -20.28
CA LEU A 275 9.47 6.76 -21.01
C LEU A 275 9.65 8.27 -20.74
N ASN A 276 9.87 8.65 -19.47
CA ASN A 276 10.13 10.04 -19.12
C ASN A 276 11.42 10.57 -19.75
N LEU A 277 12.47 9.75 -19.84
CA LEU A 277 13.72 10.14 -20.51
C LEU A 277 13.48 10.36 -22.02
N ARG A 278 12.76 9.43 -22.68
CA ARG A 278 12.40 9.57 -24.11
C ARG A 278 11.57 10.81 -24.39
N LEU A 279 10.61 11.12 -23.53
CA LEU A 279 9.76 12.32 -23.68
C LEU A 279 10.53 13.63 -23.48
N ARG A 280 11.66 13.59 -22.77
CA ARG A 280 12.53 14.77 -22.59
C ARG A 280 13.57 14.94 -23.69
N GLU A 281 13.86 13.90 -24.47
CA GLU A 281 14.80 14.00 -25.60
C GLU A 281 14.24 14.95 -26.65
N GLY A 282 14.90 16.08 -26.87
CA GLY A 282 14.49 17.11 -27.83
C GLY A 282 13.28 17.97 -27.39
N ALA A 283 12.87 17.90 -26.13
CA ALA A 283 11.78 18.72 -25.63
C ALA A 283 12.19 20.19 -25.48
N LEU A 284 11.29 21.11 -25.86
CA LEU A 284 11.47 22.55 -25.71
C LEU A 284 11.23 22.98 -24.27
N THR A 285 12.02 23.97 -23.82
CA THR A 285 11.73 24.67 -22.56
C THR A 285 10.58 25.67 -22.75
N PRO A 286 9.84 26.05 -21.68
CA PRO A 286 8.82 27.08 -21.78
C PRO A 286 9.34 28.41 -22.30
N GLU A 287 10.57 28.78 -21.92
CA GLU A 287 11.24 30.02 -22.32
C GLU A 287 11.52 30.03 -23.84
N ASP A 288 12.08 28.94 -24.37
CA ASP A 288 12.38 28.80 -25.81
C ASP A 288 11.09 28.76 -26.63
N PHE A 289 10.05 28.11 -26.09
CA PHE A 289 8.75 28.06 -26.72
C PHE A 289 8.11 29.46 -26.83
N VAL A 290 8.10 30.24 -25.76
CA VAL A 290 7.58 31.62 -25.75
C VAL A 290 8.37 32.51 -26.72
N LYS A 291 9.69 32.37 -26.74
CA LYS A 291 10.54 33.07 -27.71
C LYS A 291 10.20 32.72 -29.17
N SER A 292 9.91 31.46 -29.46
CA SER A 292 9.46 31.01 -30.77
C SER A 292 8.09 31.60 -31.15
N LEU A 293 7.16 31.70 -30.19
CA LEU A 293 5.83 32.29 -30.41
C LEU A 293 5.89 33.79 -30.75
N ARG A 294 6.84 34.53 -30.18
CA ARG A 294 7.04 35.95 -30.53
C ARG A 294 7.53 36.13 -31.95
N GLY A 295 8.35 35.17 -32.46
CA GLY A 295 8.81 35.19 -33.87
C GLY A 295 7.72 34.77 -34.85
N HIS A 296 6.83 33.87 -34.48
CA HIS A 296 5.79 33.31 -35.34
C HIS A 296 4.46 33.17 -34.54
N PRO A 297 3.73 34.26 -34.34
CA PRO A 297 2.52 34.25 -33.52
C PRO A 297 1.41 33.41 -34.15
N PRO A 298 0.88 32.38 -33.45
CA PRO A 298 -0.25 31.59 -33.92
C PRO A 298 -1.56 32.37 -33.74
N VAL A 299 -2.61 31.91 -34.41
CA VAL A 299 -3.97 32.39 -34.16
C VAL A 299 -4.36 32.12 -32.72
N ARG A 300 -4.87 33.14 -32.02
CA ARG A 300 -5.33 33.02 -30.62
C ARG A 300 -6.85 32.85 -30.58
N VAL A 301 -7.29 31.74 -29.95
CA VAL A 301 -8.73 31.48 -29.71
C VAL A 301 -9.10 31.83 -28.28
N PRO A 302 -10.36 32.26 -28.01
CA PRO A 302 -10.83 32.55 -26.66
C PRO A 302 -10.74 31.32 -25.76
N GLY A 303 -10.72 31.54 -24.43
CA GLY A 303 -10.75 30.50 -23.42
C GLY A 303 -9.36 30.10 -22.88
N THR A 304 -9.38 29.15 -21.95
CA THR A 304 -8.21 28.61 -21.27
C THR A 304 -7.96 27.16 -21.67
N ALA A 305 -6.73 26.85 -22.08
CA ALA A 305 -6.28 25.47 -22.30
C ALA A 305 -5.37 25.03 -21.17
N VAL A 306 -5.72 23.94 -20.48
CA VAL A 306 -4.90 23.33 -19.45
C VAL A 306 -4.24 22.09 -20.01
N PHE A 307 -2.94 22.12 -20.24
CA PHE A 307 -2.16 20.98 -20.71
C PHE A 307 -1.53 20.28 -19.51
N MET A 308 -2.02 19.09 -19.21
CA MET A 308 -1.47 18.29 -18.11
C MET A 308 -0.23 17.54 -18.54
N HIS A 309 0.84 17.72 -17.78
CA HIS A 309 2.12 17.03 -18.03
C HIS A 309 2.78 16.60 -16.72
N ARG A 310 3.43 15.43 -16.76
CA ARG A 310 4.07 14.86 -15.57
C ARG A 310 5.44 15.46 -15.26
N SER A 311 6.17 15.92 -16.28
CA SER A 311 7.51 16.46 -16.14
C SER A 311 7.48 17.98 -16.15
N GLY A 312 7.59 18.62 -15.02
CA GLY A 312 7.81 20.07 -14.96
C GLY A 312 9.09 20.47 -15.72
N GLY A 313 9.08 21.62 -16.35
CA GLY A 313 10.27 22.19 -17.01
C GLY A 313 10.37 22.00 -18.52
N VAL A 314 9.46 21.26 -19.17
CA VAL A 314 9.40 21.11 -20.62
C VAL A 314 7.99 21.32 -21.13
N ILE A 315 7.86 21.70 -22.40
CA ILE A 315 6.55 21.84 -23.06
C ILE A 315 5.93 20.46 -23.29
N PRO A 316 4.66 20.27 -22.89
CA PRO A 316 3.96 19.00 -23.12
C PRO A 316 3.88 18.66 -24.62
N PRO A 317 4.19 17.40 -25.01
CA PRO A 317 4.01 16.97 -26.40
C PRO A 317 2.61 17.22 -26.94
N ALA A 318 1.58 17.10 -26.11
CA ALA A 318 0.19 17.40 -26.47
C ALA A 318 0.01 18.85 -26.93
N LEU A 319 0.70 19.83 -26.32
CA LEU A 319 0.67 21.22 -26.74
C LEU A 319 1.33 21.41 -28.11
N LEU A 320 2.50 20.80 -28.33
CA LEU A 320 3.20 20.87 -29.60
C LEU A 320 2.40 20.22 -30.73
N HIS A 321 1.77 19.06 -30.47
CA HIS A 321 0.88 18.39 -31.40
C HIS A 321 -0.35 19.24 -31.73
N SER A 322 -1.01 19.80 -30.71
CA SER A 322 -2.15 20.71 -30.90
C SER A 322 -1.77 21.90 -31.78
N LEU A 323 -0.66 22.57 -31.46
CA LEU A 323 -0.20 23.73 -32.22
C LEU A 323 0.21 23.36 -33.65
N LYS A 324 0.89 22.24 -33.85
CA LYS A 324 1.32 21.77 -35.18
C LYS A 324 0.13 21.51 -36.11
N HIS A 325 -0.93 20.90 -35.62
CA HIS A 325 -2.04 20.43 -36.43
C HIS A 325 -3.19 21.45 -36.52
N TYR A 326 -3.56 22.12 -35.42
CA TYR A 326 -4.62 23.11 -35.39
C TYR A 326 -4.14 24.51 -35.71
N LYS A 327 -2.84 24.78 -35.61
CA LYS A 327 -2.23 26.11 -35.89
C LYS A 327 -2.84 27.25 -35.09
N ALA A 328 -3.46 26.93 -33.99
CA ALA A 328 -4.13 27.87 -33.09
C ALA A 328 -3.70 27.57 -31.64
N LEU A 329 -3.74 28.60 -30.80
CA LEU A 329 -3.44 28.52 -29.38
C LEU A 329 -4.47 29.31 -28.60
N HIS A 330 -4.89 28.82 -27.43
CA HIS A 330 -5.80 29.58 -26.58
C HIS A 330 -5.15 30.88 -26.08
N LYS A 331 -5.97 31.88 -25.78
CA LYS A 331 -5.49 33.13 -25.20
C LYS A 331 -4.70 32.88 -23.92
N GLN A 332 -5.16 31.91 -23.10
CA GLN A 332 -4.51 31.49 -21.89
C GLN A 332 -4.17 30.02 -21.97
N VAL A 333 -2.92 29.70 -21.70
CA VAL A 333 -2.39 28.32 -21.68
C VAL A 333 -1.78 28.06 -20.31
N VAL A 334 -2.26 27.02 -19.64
CA VAL A 334 -1.76 26.57 -18.35
C VAL A 334 -1.06 25.23 -18.53
N LEU A 335 0.25 25.19 -18.26
CA LEU A 335 1.05 23.98 -18.20
C LEU A 335 0.94 23.40 -16.78
N LEU A 336 0.04 22.43 -16.58
CA LEU A 336 -0.24 21.88 -15.25
C LEU A 336 0.61 20.64 -14.99
N THR A 337 1.39 20.69 -13.93
CA THR A 337 2.15 19.55 -13.41
C THR A 337 1.65 19.19 -12.01
N VAL A 338 1.30 17.92 -11.82
CA VAL A 338 0.91 17.38 -10.52
C VAL A 338 2.02 16.44 -10.04
N LEU A 339 2.62 16.76 -8.91
CA LEU A 339 3.69 15.98 -8.28
C LEU A 339 3.17 15.37 -6.98
N THR A 340 3.49 14.11 -6.78
CA THR A 340 3.29 13.46 -5.47
C THR A 340 4.63 13.42 -4.75
N GLU A 341 4.69 14.02 -3.57
CA GLU A 341 5.87 14.06 -2.72
C GLU A 341 5.92 12.83 -1.79
N GLU A 342 7.11 12.52 -1.28
CA GLU A 342 7.34 11.37 -0.40
C GLU A 342 6.88 11.61 1.05
N VAL A 343 6.12 12.68 1.30
CA VAL A 343 5.49 12.99 2.59
C VAL A 343 4.01 12.67 2.56
N SER A 344 3.42 12.35 3.71
CA SER A 344 2.00 11.98 3.78
C SER A 344 1.06 13.14 3.42
N HIS A 345 1.34 14.33 3.95
CA HIS A 345 0.57 15.55 3.72
C HIS A 345 1.50 16.74 3.56
N LEU A 346 1.10 17.70 2.76
CA LEU A 346 1.82 18.97 2.56
C LEU A 346 1.05 20.15 3.15
N GLY A 347 1.80 21.10 3.68
CA GLY A 347 1.26 22.40 4.09
C GLY A 347 0.69 23.17 2.89
N ASP A 348 -0.27 24.04 3.15
CA ASP A 348 -0.95 24.81 2.11
C ASP A 348 -0.01 25.73 1.33
N ASP A 349 1.01 26.27 1.99
CA ASP A 349 1.97 27.21 1.37
C ASP A 349 2.93 26.54 0.37
N GLU A 350 3.16 25.25 0.51
CA GLU A 350 4.08 24.48 -0.37
C GLU A 350 3.38 23.83 -1.56
N ARG A 351 2.06 23.89 -1.60
CA ARG A 351 1.25 23.16 -2.60
C ARG A 351 1.27 23.76 -3.97
N LEU A 352 1.30 25.07 -4.08
CA LEU A 352 1.04 25.78 -5.32
C LEU A 352 2.17 26.70 -5.69
N GLN A 353 2.76 26.45 -6.85
CA GLN A 353 3.69 27.35 -7.51
C GLN A 353 3.13 27.74 -8.86
N VAL A 354 3.10 29.04 -9.16
CA VAL A 354 2.67 29.60 -10.44
C VAL A 354 3.79 30.45 -11.00
N ASP A 355 4.22 30.11 -12.21
CA ASP A 355 5.23 30.87 -12.95
C ASP A 355 4.57 31.45 -14.22
N ASP A 356 4.78 32.74 -14.50
CA ASP A 356 4.31 33.43 -15.69
C ASP A 356 5.47 33.60 -16.69
N PHE A 357 5.32 33.04 -17.89
CA PHE A 357 6.31 33.15 -18.97
C PHE A 357 5.98 34.27 -19.97
N GLY A 358 4.89 34.97 -19.76
CA GLY A 358 4.36 35.93 -20.73
C GLY A 358 3.57 35.28 -21.85
N GLU A 359 3.05 36.13 -22.77
CA GLU A 359 2.24 35.68 -23.92
C GLU A 359 1.02 34.82 -23.53
N GLY A 360 0.50 34.95 -22.27
CA GLY A 360 -0.61 34.17 -21.75
C GLY A 360 -0.26 32.71 -21.43
N ILE A 361 1.01 32.41 -21.22
CA ILE A 361 1.48 31.06 -20.87
C ILE A 361 1.93 31.03 -19.43
N TYR A 362 1.29 30.15 -18.65
CA TYR A 362 1.53 29.97 -17.23
C TYR A 362 1.93 28.53 -16.95
N ARG A 363 2.81 28.32 -15.98
CA ARG A 363 3.06 27.01 -15.41
C ARG A 363 2.49 26.96 -14.01
N VAL A 364 1.66 25.97 -13.76
CA VAL A 364 1.12 25.66 -12.45
C VAL A 364 1.70 24.33 -12.01
N THR A 365 2.51 24.36 -10.97
CA THR A 365 3.02 23.14 -10.32
C THR A 365 2.26 22.93 -9.03
N CYS A 366 1.60 21.79 -8.94
CA CYS A 366 0.88 21.39 -7.76
C CYS A 366 1.55 20.18 -7.12
N ARG A 367 1.75 20.25 -5.79
CA ARG A 367 2.35 19.19 -5.00
C ARG A 367 1.34 18.64 -4.02
N TYR A 368 1.29 17.34 -3.90
CA TYR A 368 0.45 16.60 -2.97
C TYR A 368 1.28 15.59 -2.19
N GLY A 369 0.96 15.38 -0.93
CA GLY A 369 1.45 14.24 -0.19
C GLY A 369 0.85 12.93 -0.73
N TYR A 370 1.52 11.79 -0.49
CA TYR A 370 1.06 10.51 -1.02
C TYR A 370 -0.25 9.99 -0.39
N MET A 371 -0.75 10.62 0.68
CA MET A 371 -2.06 10.32 1.26
C MET A 371 -3.16 11.28 0.81
N GLU A 372 -2.81 12.30 0.04
CA GLU A 372 -3.75 13.31 -0.45
C GLU A 372 -4.29 12.94 -1.84
N GLU A 373 -5.37 13.59 -2.25
CA GLU A 373 -6.00 13.41 -3.56
C GLU A 373 -5.93 14.67 -4.39
N ALA A 374 -5.56 14.48 -5.65
CA ALA A 374 -5.51 15.56 -6.61
C ALA A 374 -6.87 15.74 -7.31
N ASP A 375 -7.67 16.67 -6.83
CA ASP A 375 -8.85 17.18 -7.52
C ASP A 375 -8.47 18.42 -8.33
N ILE A 376 -8.28 18.24 -9.63
CA ILE A 376 -7.75 19.31 -10.49
C ILE A 376 -8.73 20.47 -10.68
N PRO A 377 -10.04 20.27 -10.88
CA PRO A 377 -10.98 21.37 -10.92
C PRO A 377 -10.95 22.24 -9.65
N ALA A 378 -11.02 21.63 -8.47
CA ALA A 378 -10.96 22.34 -7.19
C ALA A 378 -9.61 23.08 -7.01
N LEU A 379 -8.52 22.46 -7.45
CA LEU A 379 -7.20 23.06 -7.46
C LEU A 379 -7.16 24.35 -8.31
N LEU A 380 -7.64 24.29 -9.54
CA LEU A 380 -7.61 25.44 -10.46
C LEU A 380 -8.50 26.58 -9.98
N GLU A 381 -9.62 26.28 -9.31
CA GLU A 381 -10.43 27.30 -8.63
C GLU A 381 -9.63 27.96 -7.49
N ARG A 382 -8.82 27.19 -6.76
CA ARG A 382 -7.94 27.73 -5.73
C ARG A 382 -6.85 28.61 -6.34
N VAL A 383 -6.19 28.18 -7.42
CA VAL A 383 -5.22 28.99 -8.17
C VAL A 383 -5.85 30.31 -8.63
N SER A 384 -7.08 30.26 -9.14
CA SER A 384 -7.78 31.45 -9.58
C SER A 384 -8.01 32.46 -8.45
N ARG A 385 -8.34 31.99 -7.26
CA ARG A 385 -8.56 32.85 -6.08
C ARG A 385 -7.26 33.41 -5.46
N GLU A 386 -6.25 32.55 -5.28
CA GLU A 386 -5.04 32.87 -4.51
C GLU A 386 -3.95 33.55 -5.36
N ARG A 387 -3.90 33.26 -6.66
CA ARG A 387 -2.83 33.73 -7.55
C ARG A 387 -3.32 34.69 -8.63
N HIS A 388 -4.57 35.15 -8.55
CA HIS A 388 -5.20 36.09 -9.49
C HIS A 388 -5.10 35.69 -10.96
N LEU A 389 -4.99 34.36 -11.23
CA LEU A 389 -5.00 33.80 -12.58
C LEU A 389 -6.42 33.35 -12.92
N ALA A 390 -7.18 34.17 -13.65
CA ALA A 390 -8.56 33.83 -13.98
C ALA A 390 -8.65 32.55 -14.82
N ILE A 391 -9.19 31.49 -14.26
CA ILE A 391 -9.41 30.19 -14.92
C ILE A 391 -10.91 29.84 -14.79
N PRO A 392 -11.79 30.41 -15.68
CA PRO A 392 -13.20 30.14 -15.58
C PRO A 392 -13.52 28.68 -15.92
N PRO A 393 -14.20 27.91 -15.04
CA PRO A 393 -14.44 26.48 -15.26
C PRO A 393 -15.23 26.20 -16.55
N MET A 394 -16.17 27.08 -16.92
CA MET A 394 -17.00 26.91 -18.10
C MET A 394 -16.28 27.23 -19.42
N ASP A 395 -15.12 27.88 -19.38
CA ASP A 395 -14.34 28.29 -20.56
C ASP A 395 -12.94 27.62 -20.55
N THR A 396 -12.80 26.52 -19.78
CA THR A 396 -11.54 25.77 -19.64
C THR A 396 -11.64 24.42 -20.34
N THR A 397 -10.65 24.10 -21.17
CA THR A 397 -10.47 22.79 -21.82
C THR A 397 -9.21 22.13 -21.31
N TYR A 398 -9.32 20.85 -20.93
CA TYR A 398 -8.20 20.04 -20.43
C TYR A 398 -7.63 19.20 -21.55
N PHE A 399 -6.34 19.34 -21.83
CA PHE A 399 -5.63 18.56 -22.83
C PHE A 399 -4.74 17.54 -22.15
N LEU A 400 -4.97 16.26 -22.46
CA LEU A 400 -4.21 15.12 -21.94
C LEU A 400 -3.42 14.46 -23.06
N GLY A 401 -2.16 14.15 -22.81
CA GLY A 401 -1.39 13.25 -23.67
C GLY A 401 -1.74 11.79 -23.40
N ARG A 402 -2.10 11.03 -24.43
CA ARG A 402 -2.26 9.59 -24.38
C ARG A 402 -1.08 8.92 -25.09
N GLU A 403 -0.15 8.38 -24.32
CA GLU A 403 1.05 7.74 -24.85
C GLU A 403 0.73 6.30 -25.28
N SER A 404 0.96 5.97 -26.55
CA SER A 404 0.88 4.61 -27.07
C SER A 404 2.30 4.11 -27.37
N LEU A 405 2.71 3.02 -26.69
CA LEU A 405 4.05 2.48 -26.83
C LEU A 405 4.16 1.57 -28.06
N ILE A 406 5.12 1.84 -28.92
CA ILE A 406 5.55 0.96 -30.01
C ILE A 406 6.84 0.28 -29.55
N ILE A 407 6.77 -1.03 -29.29
CA ILE A 407 7.95 -1.82 -28.93
C ILE A 407 8.80 -2.03 -30.16
N THR A 408 10.03 -1.52 -30.12
CA THR A 408 11.01 -1.66 -31.22
C THR A 408 12.10 -2.67 -30.84
N SER A 409 12.89 -3.09 -31.84
CA SER A 409 14.05 -3.98 -31.61
C SER A 409 15.26 -3.24 -31.02
N ARG A 410 15.17 -1.94 -30.79
CA ARG A 410 16.26 -1.15 -30.20
C ARG A 410 16.33 -1.38 -28.69
N PRO A 411 17.53 -1.54 -28.12
CA PRO A 411 17.66 -1.74 -26.67
C PRO A 411 17.12 -0.52 -25.91
N SER A 412 16.07 -0.70 -25.13
CA SER A 412 15.52 0.36 -24.26
C SER A 412 16.23 0.45 -22.91
N GLY A 413 17.08 -0.52 -22.59
CA GLY A 413 17.68 -0.68 -21.24
C GLY A 413 16.83 -1.57 -20.31
N MET A 414 15.82 -2.24 -20.85
CA MET A 414 14.99 -3.24 -20.15
C MET A 414 14.84 -4.50 -21.00
N ALA A 415 14.70 -5.67 -20.36
CA ALA A 415 14.47 -6.92 -21.09
C ALA A 415 13.14 -6.88 -21.84
N MET A 416 13.09 -7.40 -23.07
CA MET A 416 11.93 -7.36 -23.97
C MET A 416 10.62 -7.89 -23.33
N TRP A 417 10.68 -8.94 -22.51
CA TRP A 417 9.48 -9.45 -21.83
C TRP A 417 8.95 -8.44 -20.81
N ARG A 418 9.81 -7.67 -20.13
CA ARG A 418 9.41 -6.59 -19.22
C ARG A 418 8.85 -5.40 -19.99
N GLU A 419 9.37 -5.07 -21.16
CA GLU A 419 8.80 -4.02 -22.04
C GLU A 419 7.37 -4.39 -22.45
N LYS A 420 7.14 -5.63 -22.86
CA LYS A 420 5.79 -6.15 -23.17
C LYS A 420 4.86 -6.09 -21.96
N LEU A 421 5.37 -6.46 -20.79
CA LEU A 421 4.64 -6.35 -19.53
C LEU A 421 4.29 -4.89 -19.21
N PHE A 422 5.26 -3.98 -19.33
CA PHE A 422 5.04 -2.55 -19.11
C PHE A 422 4.00 -1.98 -20.08
N ALA A 423 4.08 -2.30 -21.36
CA ALA A 423 3.11 -1.89 -22.37
C ALA A 423 1.70 -2.42 -22.07
N SER A 424 1.60 -3.66 -21.58
CA SER A 424 0.32 -4.23 -21.11
C SER A 424 -0.23 -3.47 -19.90
N MET A 425 0.62 -3.18 -18.91
CA MET A 425 0.24 -2.39 -17.73
C MET A 425 -0.21 -0.97 -18.12
N MET A 426 0.46 -0.32 -19.08
CA MET A 426 0.08 0.99 -19.59
C MET A 426 -1.29 1.00 -20.26
N ARG A 427 -1.60 -0.02 -21.07
CA ARG A 427 -2.90 -0.13 -21.75
C ARG A 427 -4.06 -0.32 -20.80
N ASN A 428 -3.82 -1.02 -19.68
CA ASN A 428 -4.83 -1.32 -18.67
C ASN A 428 -4.85 -0.29 -17.52
N ALA A 429 -4.01 0.76 -17.59
CA ALA A 429 -4.02 1.82 -16.60
C ALA A 429 -5.28 2.70 -16.74
N GLU A 430 -5.83 3.12 -15.60
CA GLU A 430 -6.97 4.05 -15.55
C GLU A 430 -6.63 5.37 -16.23
N SER A 431 -7.63 5.95 -16.92
CA SER A 431 -7.47 7.21 -17.66
C SER A 431 -7.10 8.37 -16.71
N ALA A 432 -6.27 9.28 -17.21
CA ALA A 432 -5.89 10.45 -16.42
C ALA A 432 -7.12 11.35 -16.14
N ALA A 433 -8.07 11.40 -17.07
CA ALA A 433 -9.29 12.18 -16.91
C ALA A 433 -10.09 11.74 -15.68
N ARG A 434 -10.28 10.43 -15.51
CA ARG A 434 -11.01 9.90 -14.35
C ARG A 434 -10.21 10.01 -13.06
N PHE A 435 -8.93 9.67 -13.12
CA PHE A 435 -8.05 9.72 -11.94
C PHE A 435 -7.95 11.12 -11.32
N PHE A 436 -7.92 12.17 -12.14
CA PHE A 436 -7.85 13.58 -11.72
C PHE A 436 -9.20 14.27 -11.63
N ARG A 437 -10.30 13.53 -11.72
CA ARG A 437 -11.68 14.01 -11.62
C ARG A 437 -12.03 15.12 -12.61
N LEU A 438 -11.45 15.06 -13.82
CA LEU A 438 -11.73 16.06 -14.84
C LEU A 438 -13.16 15.94 -15.38
N PRO A 439 -13.85 17.06 -15.69
CA PRO A 439 -15.19 17.03 -16.28
C PRO A 439 -15.16 16.41 -17.68
N PRO A 440 -15.89 15.29 -17.95
CA PRO A 440 -15.73 14.48 -19.15
C PRO A 440 -15.95 15.26 -20.47
N ASN A 441 -16.87 16.24 -20.46
CA ASN A 441 -17.21 17.06 -21.62
C ASN A 441 -16.21 18.19 -21.91
N ARG A 442 -15.14 18.31 -21.12
CA ARG A 442 -14.10 19.34 -21.24
C ARG A 442 -12.70 18.77 -21.46
N VAL A 443 -12.61 17.48 -21.74
CA VAL A 443 -11.32 16.79 -21.91
C VAL A 443 -11.10 16.49 -23.39
N VAL A 444 -9.90 16.82 -23.87
CA VAL A 444 -9.39 16.43 -25.18
C VAL A 444 -8.16 15.55 -24.99
N GLU A 445 -8.23 14.31 -25.46
CA GLU A 445 -7.08 13.38 -25.42
C GLU A 445 -6.34 13.41 -26.76
N LEU A 446 -5.04 13.70 -26.71
CA LEU A 446 -4.16 13.70 -27.88
C LEU A 446 -3.22 12.49 -27.83
N GLY A 447 -3.38 11.59 -28.80
CA GLY A 447 -2.56 10.40 -28.92
C GLY A 447 -1.15 10.73 -29.43
N ALA A 448 -0.12 10.25 -28.76
CA ALA A 448 1.26 10.26 -29.22
C ALA A 448 1.80 8.83 -29.25
N GLN A 449 2.39 8.43 -30.36
CA GLN A 449 3.10 7.15 -30.49
C GLN A 449 4.57 7.35 -30.09
N ILE A 450 5.05 6.52 -29.18
CA ILE A 450 6.41 6.62 -28.67
C ILE A 450 7.12 5.30 -28.90
N GLU A 451 8.24 5.33 -29.59
CA GLU A 451 9.14 4.17 -29.74
C GLU A 451 9.80 3.88 -28.39
N PHE A 452 9.68 2.63 -27.97
CA PHE A 452 10.12 2.19 -26.64
C PHE A 452 11.12 1.04 -26.74
#